data_f7a0df54943c431c6afc3f74486e4a2f
#
_entry.id   f7a0df54943c431c6afc3f74486e4a2f
#
_cell.length_a   1.000
_cell.length_b   1.000
_cell.length_c   1.000
_cell.angle_alpha   90.00
_cell.angle_beta   90.00
_cell.angle_gamma   90.00
#
_symmetry.space_group_name_H-M   'P 1'
#
loop_
_entity.id
_entity.type
_entity.pdbx_description
1 polymer ?
#
loop_
_entity_poly.entity_id
_entity_poly.type
_entity_poly.pdbx_seq_one_letter_code
_entity_poly.pdbx_strand_id
1 'polypeptide(L)'
;VRAQDFSGKPIRIIVGLVAGGATDVTARLIAQKLSDSLHTNVYVENKPGAAFEPALRELTGSPPDGHTLFMISASVVVTQPFHKDYPFDLAKMTPVTEVSSGPFILVSRKTAPFKTVNDLVAYGKANPGKLTFGSGGGAGSSLYLAAELLRLRSGISIVNVSYKGAAASLTDLLGSHIDAMFDAMPVEVGQVKGGNVVGLAVTSAKRSEALPDVPTLAESGYKDFVVDNYFGLLAAPGTPPAIAKKLRDAVAKAVAMPELVTEFKKQGMAPVGSEPEEFGKLIKSELALWTKVIQDAGIKPQ
;
A
#
# COMPACT_ATOMS: atom_id res chain seq x y z
N VAL A 1 4.56 -6.20 -36.24
CA VAL A 1 4.24 -5.13 -35.28
C VAL A 1 5.56 -4.53 -34.85
N ARG A 2 5.85 -3.28 -35.27
CA ARG A 2 7.04 -2.55 -34.80
C ARG A 2 6.99 -2.47 -33.29
N ALA A 3 8.08 -2.86 -32.62
CA ALA A 3 8.23 -2.62 -31.20
C ALA A 3 8.06 -1.12 -30.95
N GLN A 4 7.08 -0.73 -30.15
CA GLN A 4 6.84 0.68 -29.85
C GLN A 4 8.11 1.25 -29.22
N ASP A 5 8.69 2.23 -29.89
CA ASP A 5 9.81 3.00 -29.36
C ASP A 5 9.22 4.13 -28.51
N PHE A 6 9.58 4.17 -27.21
CA PHE A 6 9.16 5.26 -26.33
C PHE A 6 9.97 6.55 -26.55
N SER A 7 10.95 6.52 -27.48
CA SER A 7 11.74 7.71 -27.81
C SER A 7 10.85 8.81 -28.40
N GLY A 8 11.02 10.03 -27.95
CA GLY A 8 10.38 11.21 -28.50
C GLY A 8 9.09 11.68 -27.85
N LYS A 9 8.44 10.87 -26.97
CA LYS A 9 7.27 11.30 -26.19
C LYS A 9 7.48 10.95 -24.72
N PRO A 10 7.31 11.89 -23.77
CA PRO A 10 7.47 11.60 -22.35
C PRO A 10 6.49 10.53 -21.85
N ILE A 11 6.90 9.80 -20.81
CA ILE A 11 6.03 8.91 -20.04
C ILE A 11 5.67 9.61 -18.74
N ARG A 12 4.39 9.65 -18.43
CA ARG A 12 3.87 10.24 -17.20
C ARG A 12 3.40 9.14 -16.26
N ILE A 13 3.84 9.20 -15.00
CA ILE A 13 3.33 8.34 -13.92
C ILE A 13 2.44 9.20 -13.02
N ILE A 14 1.14 8.92 -13.05
CA ILE A 14 0.16 9.59 -12.19
C ILE A 14 0.21 8.95 -10.80
N VAL A 15 0.23 9.78 -9.76
CA VAL A 15 0.09 9.38 -8.36
C VAL A 15 -1.16 10.04 -7.79
N GLY A 16 -2.14 9.25 -7.34
CA GLY A 16 -3.43 9.74 -6.83
C GLY A 16 -3.37 10.31 -5.40
N LEU A 17 -2.17 10.59 -4.89
CA LEU A 17 -1.91 11.08 -3.54
C LEU A 17 -1.03 12.34 -3.58
N VAL A 18 -0.98 13.06 -2.46
CA VAL A 18 -0.09 14.21 -2.31
C VAL A 18 1.38 13.77 -2.39
N ALA A 19 2.24 14.68 -2.82
CA ALA A 19 3.68 14.44 -2.90
C ALA A 19 4.31 14.15 -1.53
N GLY A 20 5.39 13.36 -1.53
CA GLY A 20 6.20 13.05 -0.35
C GLY A 20 5.76 11.80 0.43
N GLY A 21 4.63 11.18 0.10
CA GLY A 21 4.24 9.89 0.66
C GLY A 21 4.95 8.71 -0.01
N ALA A 22 4.83 7.50 0.58
CA ALA A 22 5.52 6.29 0.09
C ALA A 22 5.24 5.98 -1.39
N THR A 23 4.00 6.16 -1.85
CA THR A 23 3.62 5.97 -3.26
C THR A 23 4.36 6.95 -4.19
N ASP A 24 4.46 8.22 -3.79
CA ASP A 24 5.14 9.26 -4.57
C ASP A 24 6.66 9.01 -4.62
N VAL A 25 7.26 8.68 -3.48
CA VAL A 25 8.70 8.36 -3.39
C VAL A 25 9.03 7.15 -4.28
N THR A 26 8.26 6.07 -4.19
CA THR A 26 8.43 4.88 -5.04
C THR A 26 8.29 5.23 -6.53
N ALA A 27 7.26 6.03 -6.89
CA ALA A 27 7.06 6.45 -8.27
C ALA A 27 8.25 7.24 -8.82
N ARG A 28 8.83 8.17 -8.03
CA ARG A 28 10.00 8.96 -8.44
C ARG A 28 11.26 8.15 -8.58
N LEU A 29 11.50 7.20 -7.66
CA LEU A 29 12.63 6.27 -7.76
C LEU A 29 12.59 5.47 -9.06
N ILE A 30 11.40 4.95 -9.42
CA ILE A 30 11.23 4.20 -10.66
C ILE A 30 11.29 5.11 -11.89
N ALA A 31 10.66 6.29 -11.85
CA ALA A 31 10.67 7.23 -12.97
C ALA A 31 12.08 7.61 -13.42
N GLN A 32 12.98 7.87 -12.47
CA GLN A 32 14.38 8.18 -12.74
C GLN A 32 15.06 7.05 -13.52
N LYS A 33 14.92 5.81 -13.05
CA LYS A 33 15.55 4.64 -13.69
C LYS A 33 14.92 4.28 -15.03
N LEU A 34 13.62 4.50 -15.18
CA LEU A 34 12.93 4.32 -16.46
C LEU A 34 13.36 5.37 -17.49
N SER A 35 13.61 6.61 -17.07
CA SER A 35 14.12 7.66 -17.98
C SER A 35 15.44 7.22 -18.62
N ASP A 36 16.35 6.67 -17.82
CA ASP A 36 17.66 6.20 -18.29
C ASP A 36 17.51 4.99 -19.22
N SER A 37 16.69 4.01 -18.86
CA SER A 37 16.58 2.74 -19.58
C SER A 37 15.73 2.81 -20.85
N LEU A 38 14.75 3.71 -20.91
CA LEU A 38 13.86 3.90 -22.07
C LEU A 38 14.28 5.06 -22.97
N HIS A 39 15.36 5.78 -22.61
CA HIS A 39 15.87 6.95 -23.32
C HIS A 39 14.78 8.00 -23.62
N THR A 40 13.88 8.20 -22.62
CA THR A 40 12.81 9.18 -22.70
C THR A 40 12.58 9.83 -21.32
N ASN A 41 12.00 11.03 -21.31
CA ASN A 41 11.65 11.66 -20.03
C ASN A 41 10.50 10.92 -19.35
N VAL A 42 10.72 10.38 -18.16
CA VAL A 42 9.69 9.79 -17.30
C VAL A 42 9.53 10.67 -16.07
N TYR A 43 8.34 11.18 -15.84
CA TYR A 43 8.07 12.08 -14.73
C TYR A 43 6.82 11.69 -13.93
N VAL A 44 6.76 12.17 -12.69
CA VAL A 44 5.64 11.91 -11.77
C VAL A 44 4.76 13.14 -11.69
N GLU A 45 3.46 12.92 -11.79
CA GLU A 45 2.42 13.95 -11.59
C GLU A 45 1.47 13.52 -10.48
N ASN A 46 1.38 14.34 -9.41
CA ASN A 46 0.45 14.08 -8.31
C ASN A 46 -0.93 14.67 -8.63
N LYS A 47 -1.97 13.82 -8.55
CA LYS A 47 -3.38 14.17 -8.75
C LYS A 47 -4.22 13.67 -7.58
N PRO A 48 -4.05 14.28 -6.40
CA PRO A 48 -4.82 13.88 -5.23
C PRO A 48 -6.31 14.21 -5.40
N GLY A 49 -7.14 13.39 -4.78
CA GLY A 49 -8.58 13.61 -4.75
C GLY A 49 -9.30 12.46 -4.04
N ALA A 50 -10.59 12.71 -3.72
CA ALA A 50 -11.40 11.71 -3.05
C ALA A 50 -11.45 10.42 -3.90
N ALA A 51 -11.32 9.29 -3.23
CA ALA A 51 -11.40 7.96 -3.83
C ALA A 51 -10.48 7.75 -5.06
N PHE A 52 -9.39 8.52 -5.18
CA PHE A 52 -8.46 8.52 -6.32
C PHE A 52 -9.08 8.88 -7.68
N GLU A 53 -10.31 9.38 -7.68
CA GLU A 53 -11.08 9.64 -8.92
C GLU A 53 -10.36 10.53 -9.93
N PRO A 54 -9.75 11.69 -9.59
CA PRO A 54 -9.09 12.53 -10.58
C PRO A 54 -7.97 11.80 -11.32
N ALA A 55 -7.18 11.01 -10.60
CA ALA A 55 -6.08 10.24 -11.16
C ALA A 55 -6.55 9.09 -12.07
N LEU A 56 -7.55 8.32 -11.63
CA LEU A 56 -8.11 7.20 -12.39
C LEU A 56 -8.92 7.66 -13.60
N ARG A 57 -9.64 8.78 -13.50
CA ARG A 57 -10.34 9.38 -14.64
C ARG A 57 -9.36 9.77 -15.74
N GLU A 58 -8.22 10.32 -15.36
CA GLU A 58 -7.19 10.68 -16.33
C GLU A 58 -6.52 9.46 -16.96
N LEU A 59 -6.19 8.43 -16.16
CA LEU A 59 -5.67 7.18 -16.69
C LEU A 59 -6.63 6.56 -17.71
N THR A 60 -7.92 6.43 -17.34
CA THR A 60 -8.93 5.78 -18.18
C THR A 60 -9.26 6.58 -19.45
N GLY A 61 -9.11 7.90 -19.42
CA GLY A 61 -9.25 8.78 -20.58
C GLY A 61 -8.02 8.91 -21.46
N SER A 62 -6.89 8.32 -21.04
CA SER A 62 -5.63 8.38 -21.78
C SER A 62 -5.58 7.36 -22.91
N PRO A 63 -4.84 7.64 -24.01
CA PRO A 63 -4.59 6.66 -25.05
C PRO A 63 -3.90 5.41 -24.49
N PRO A 64 -4.23 4.20 -25.01
CA PRO A 64 -3.63 2.94 -24.56
C PRO A 64 -2.25 2.71 -25.20
N ASP A 65 -1.39 3.73 -25.17
CA ASP A 65 -0.07 3.78 -25.83
C ASP A 65 1.11 3.62 -24.88
N GLY A 66 0.83 3.46 -23.56
CA GLY A 66 1.86 3.27 -22.53
C GLY A 66 2.55 4.57 -22.07
N HIS A 67 2.17 5.74 -22.57
CA HIS A 67 2.74 7.02 -22.15
C HIS A 67 2.06 7.64 -20.92
N THR A 68 0.93 7.08 -20.48
CA THR A 68 0.31 7.42 -19.21
C THR A 68 0.19 6.16 -18.36
N LEU A 69 0.84 6.19 -17.19
CA LEU A 69 0.82 5.12 -16.21
C LEU A 69 0.23 5.66 -14.90
N PHE A 70 -0.25 4.77 -14.07
CA PHE A 70 -0.74 5.08 -12.73
C PHE A 70 0.00 4.23 -11.70
N MET A 71 0.57 4.88 -10.68
CA MET A 71 1.15 4.18 -9.54
C MET A 71 0.03 3.81 -8.58
N ILE A 72 -0.35 2.55 -8.59
CA ILE A 72 -1.35 1.99 -7.69
C ILE A 72 -0.69 1.55 -6.38
N SER A 73 -1.43 1.63 -5.28
CA SER A 73 -1.10 1.03 -3.98
C SER A 73 -2.26 0.19 -3.47
N ALA A 74 -2.05 -0.61 -2.44
CA ALA A 74 -3.10 -1.39 -1.79
C ALA A 74 -4.34 -0.55 -1.42
N SER A 75 -4.14 0.71 -0.99
CA SER A 75 -5.25 1.63 -0.66
C SER A 75 -6.18 1.94 -1.84
N VAL A 76 -5.65 1.99 -3.06
CA VAL A 76 -6.47 2.22 -4.26
C VAL A 76 -7.39 1.03 -4.51
N VAL A 77 -6.89 -0.18 -4.33
CA VAL A 77 -7.67 -1.42 -4.55
C VAL A 77 -8.81 -1.52 -3.54
N VAL A 78 -8.54 -1.19 -2.28
CA VAL A 78 -9.55 -1.16 -1.20
C VAL A 78 -10.69 -0.19 -1.50
N THR A 79 -10.40 0.92 -2.17
CA THR A 79 -11.39 1.97 -2.44
C THR A 79 -12.56 1.45 -3.29
N GLN A 80 -12.30 0.57 -4.25
CA GLN A 80 -13.37 0.07 -5.13
C GLN A 80 -14.49 -0.66 -4.37
N PRO A 81 -14.25 -1.66 -3.52
CA PRO A 81 -15.32 -2.31 -2.75
C PRO A 81 -15.88 -1.46 -1.61
N PHE A 82 -15.18 -0.40 -1.21
CA PHE A 82 -15.63 0.53 -0.17
C PHE A 82 -16.67 1.55 -0.67
N HIS A 83 -16.75 1.80 -1.98
CA HIS A 83 -17.72 2.71 -2.59
C HIS A 83 -18.75 1.93 -3.41
N LYS A 84 -20.05 2.14 -3.11
CA LYS A 84 -21.15 1.40 -3.74
C LYS A 84 -21.21 1.57 -5.26
N ASP A 85 -21.01 2.79 -5.74
CA ASP A 85 -21.12 3.16 -7.15
C ASP A 85 -19.77 3.65 -7.70
N TYR A 86 -18.67 2.94 -7.33
CA TYR A 86 -17.34 3.33 -7.78
C TYR A 86 -17.23 3.26 -9.31
N PRO A 87 -16.91 4.38 -9.97
CA PRO A 87 -17.01 4.47 -11.44
C PRO A 87 -15.87 3.77 -12.18
N PHE A 88 -14.87 3.24 -11.46
CA PHE A 88 -13.70 2.59 -12.05
C PHE A 88 -13.62 1.13 -11.67
N ASP A 89 -13.39 0.29 -12.67
CA ASP A 89 -13.13 -1.14 -12.48
C ASP A 89 -11.63 -1.39 -12.64
N LEU A 90 -10.94 -1.55 -11.51
CA LEU A 90 -9.50 -1.76 -11.50
C LEU A 90 -9.09 -3.06 -12.22
N ALA A 91 -9.97 -4.06 -12.27
CA ALA A 91 -9.72 -5.30 -12.98
C ALA A 91 -9.69 -5.15 -14.51
N LYS A 92 -10.21 -4.03 -15.04
CA LYS A 92 -10.18 -3.67 -16.47
C LYS A 92 -8.99 -2.81 -16.87
N MET A 93 -8.22 -2.29 -15.91
CA MET A 93 -6.96 -1.60 -16.20
C MET A 93 -5.94 -2.60 -16.72
N THR A 94 -4.98 -2.13 -17.51
CA THR A 94 -3.90 -2.99 -17.98
C THR A 94 -2.80 -3.06 -16.92
N PRO A 95 -2.59 -4.22 -16.24
CA PRO A 95 -1.49 -4.35 -15.29
C PRO A 95 -0.16 -4.32 -16.04
N VAL A 96 0.81 -3.59 -15.50
CA VAL A 96 2.19 -3.57 -15.99
C VAL A 96 3.05 -4.44 -15.10
N THR A 97 3.18 -4.10 -13.82
CA THR A 97 3.98 -4.87 -12.86
C THR A 97 3.73 -4.41 -11.44
N GLU A 98 3.89 -5.29 -10.48
CA GLU A 98 4.17 -4.94 -9.10
C GLU A 98 5.63 -4.48 -9.00
N VAL A 99 5.84 -3.28 -8.48
CA VAL A 99 7.17 -2.65 -8.35
C VAL A 99 7.87 -3.13 -7.09
N SER A 100 7.17 -3.04 -5.98
CA SER A 100 7.66 -3.46 -4.67
C SER A 100 6.50 -3.83 -3.76
N SER A 101 6.77 -4.71 -2.79
CA SER A 101 5.84 -5.07 -1.73
C SER A 101 6.53 -5.12 -0.37
N GLY A 102 5.74 -5.05 0.68
CA GLY A 102 6.18 -5.21 2.05
C GLY A 102 4.98 -5.20 2.98
N PRO A 103 5.19 -5.57 4.26
CA PRO A 103 4.11 -5.62 5.21
C PRO A 103 3.63 -4.22 5.61
N PHE A 104 2.43 -4.18 6.16
CA PHE A 104 2.11 -3.19 7.19
C PHE A 104 2.75 -3.61 8.51
N ILE A 105 2.89 -2.66 9.41
CA ILE A 105 3.33 -2.90 10.78
C ILE A 105 2.25 -2.38 11.76
N LEU A 106 1.93 -3.19 12.74
CA LEU A 106 1.14 -2.76 13.90
C LEU A 106 2.09 -2.16 14.92
N VAL A 107 1.89 -0.90 15.24
CA VAL A 107 2.67 -0.19 16.26
C VAL A 107 1.77 0.33 17.37
N SER A 108 2.33 0.51 18.57
CA SER A 108 1.66 1.17 19.69
C SER A 108 2.49 2.33 20.25
N ARG A 109 1.82 3.24 20.95
CA ARG A 109 2.51 4.27 21.71
C ARG A 109 3.44 3.64 22.75
N LYS A 110 4.57 4.29 23.00
CA LYS A 110 5.61 3.79 23.92
C LYS A 110 5.10 3.53 25.33
N THR A 111 4.15 4.32 25.77
CA THR A 111 3.56 4.27 27.13
C THR A 111 2.38 3.31 27.26
N ALA A 112 1.99 2.58 26.19
CA ALA A 112 0.90 1.62 26.24
C ALA A 112 1.15 0.50 27.27
N PRO A 113 0.10 0.01 27.94
CA PRO A 113 0.22 -1.07 28.93
C PRO A 113 0.43 -2.46 28.28
N PHE A 114 0.63 -2.50 26.98
CA PHE A 114 0.86 -3.72 26.20
C PHE A 114 2.10 -3.56 25.30
N LYS A 115 2.84 -4.66 25.15
CA LYS A 115 4.09 -4.70 24.37
C LYS A 115 4.09 -5.80 23.31
N THR A 116 3.07 -6.63 23.27
CA THR A 116 2.85 -7.68 22.31
C THR A 116 1.42 -7.61 21.75
N VAL A 117 1.17 -8.31 20.64
CA VAL A 117 -0.21 -8.42 20.10
C VAL A 117 -1.14 -9.08 21.10
N ASN A 118 -0.67 -10.11 21.82
CA ASN A 118 -1.48 -10.81 22.80
C ASN A 118 -1.87 -9.91 23.98
N ASP A 119 -0.96 -9.07 24.46
CA ASP A 119 -1.25 -8.07 25.50
C ASP A 119 -2.27 -7.03 25.02
N LEU A 120 -2.10 -6.53 23.77
CA LEU A 120 -3.04 -5.59 23.15
C LEU A 120 -4.45 -6.20 23.07
N VAL A 121 -4.55 -7.46 22.65
CA VAL A 121 -5.82 -8.18 22.56
C VAL A 121 -6.42 -8.41 23.96
N ALA A 122 -5.62 -8.82 24.92
CA ALA A 122 -6.08 -8.96 26.32
C ALA A 122 -6.60 -7.64 26.89
N TYR A 123 -5.87 -6.54 26.64
CA TYR A 123 -6.28 -5.19 27.03
C TYR A 123 -7.61 -4.79 26.37
N GLY A 124 -7.75 -4.99 25.06
CA GLY A 124 -8.95 -4.67 24.30
C GLY A 124 -10.19 -5.45 24.79
N LYS A 125 -10.01 -6.73 25.16
CA LYS A 125 -11.09 -7.56 25.74
C LYS A 125 -11.49 -7.10 27.14
N ALA A 126 -10.51 -6.70 27.96
CA ALA A 126 -10.75 -6.21 29.32
C ALA A 126 -11.34 -4.79 29.35
N ASN A 127 -11.13 -4.01 28.29
CA ASN A 127 -11.53 -2.60 28.21
C ASN A 127 -12.32 -2.31 26.91
N PRO A 128 -13.52 -2.89 26.73
CA PRO A 128 -14.30 -2.69 25.52
C PRO A 128 -14.59 -1.20 25.27
N GLY A 129 -14.37 -0.75 24.04
CA GLY A 129 -14.60 0.64 23.61
C GLY A 129 -13.55 1.66 24.07
N LYS A 130 -12.44 1.23 24.72
CA LYS A 130 -11.37 2.14 25.14
C LYS A 130 -10.11 2.09 24.26
N LEU A 131 -9.86 0.97 23.61
CA LEU A 131 -8.69 0.81 22.75
C LEU A 131 -8.87 1.62 21.45
N THR A 132 -8.03 2.62 21.26
CA THR A 132 -8.09 3.53 20.11
C THR A 132 -7.08 3.16 19.04
N PHE A 133 -7.53 3.11 17.79
CA PHE A 133 -6.69 2.86 16.61
C PHE A 133 -6.71 4.05 15.67
N GLY A 134 -5.53 4.56 15.31
CA GLY A 134 -5.38 5.55 14.25
C GLY A 134 -5.44 4.92 12.86
N SER A 135 -6.17 5.54 11.94
CA SER A 135 -6.26 5.12 10.55
C SER A 135 -5.85 6.26 9.64
N GLY A 136 -4.60 6.24 9.21
CA GLY A 136 -4.08 7.19 8.21
C GLY A 136 -4.70 6.92 6.84
N GLY A 137 -5.40 7.92 6.28
CA GLY A 137 -6.16 7.78 5.03
C GLY A 137 -7.66 7.60 5.22
N GLY A 138 -8.15 7.63 6.48
CA GLY A 138 -9.58 7.60 6.79
C GLY A 138 -10.23 6.23 6.69
N ALA A 139 -11.54 6.20 6.89
CA ALA A 139 -12.36 5.01 6.73
C ALA A 139 -12.30 4.54 5.26
N GLY A 140 -12.03 3.24 5.05
CA GLY A 140 -11.86 2.68 3.70
C GLY A 140 -10.42 2.67 3.19
N SER A 141 -9.44 3.11 3.99
CA SER A 141 -8.04 2.86 3.67
C SER A 141 -7.64 1.42 4.02
N SER A 142 -6.58 0.90 3.39
CA SER A 142 -6.02 -0.41 3.74
C SER A 142 -5.61 -0.51 5.22
N LEU A 143 -5.14 0.59 5.82
CA LEU A 143 -4.78 0.67 7.23
C LEU A 143 -6.01 0.55 8.15
N TYR A 144 -7.13 1.21 7.79
CA TYR A 144 -8.41 1.05 8.47
C TYR A 144 -8.90 -0.40 8.40
N LEU A 145 -8.88 -0.99 7.21
CA LEU A 145 -9.34 -2.37 7.02
C LEU A 145 -8.41 -3.41 7.69
N ALA A 146 -7.11 -3.15 7.79
CA ALA A 146 -6.21 -4.00 8.59
C ALA A 146 -6.60 -3.98 10.08
N ALA A 147 -6.97 -2.82 10.62
CA ALA A 147 -7.47 -2.72 11.99
C ALA A 147 -8.82 -3.45 12.16
N GLU A 148 -9.74 -3.33 11.21
CA GLU A 148 -11.01 -4.05 11.21
C GLU A 148 -10.82 -5.57 11.09
N LEU A 149 -9.88 -6.01 10.26
CA LEU A 149 -9.54 -7.43 10.16
C LEU A 149 -8.98 -7.96 11.49
N LEU A 150 -8.12 -7.21 12.17
CA LEU A 150 -7.64 -7.58 13.51
C LEU A 150 -8.82 -7.64 14.51
N ARG A 151 -9.71 -6.66 14.49
CA ARG A 151 -10.93 -6.64 15.32
C ARG A 151 -11.76 -7.90 15.11
N LEU A 152 -12.04 -8.26 13.86
CA LEU A 152 -12.82 -9.45 13.50
C LEU A 152 -12.14 -10.74 13.99
N ARG A 153 -10.83 -10.87 13.74
CA ARG A 153 -10.08 -12.10 14.08
C ARG A 153 -9.84 -12.30 15.56
N SER A 154 -9.70 -11.21 16.32
CA SER A 154 -9.41 -11.25 17.75
C SER A 154 -10.64 -11.13 18.63
N GLY A 155 -11.77 -10.64 18.10
CA GLY A 155 -13.00 -10.37 18.85
C GLY A 155 -12.89 -9.20 19.83
N ILE A 156 -11.91 -8.30 19.65
CA ILE A 156 -11.78 -7.09 20.48
C ILE A 156 -12.68 -5.98 19.98
N SER A 157 -12.98 -5.02 20.87
CA SER A 157 -13.61 -3.76 20.50
C SER A 157 -12.53 -2.70 20.32
N ILE A 158 -12.53 -2.02 19.18
CA ILE A 158 -11.64 -0.89 18.88
C ILE A 158 -12.45 0.35 18.52
N VAL A 159 -11.89 1.52 18.81
CA VAL A 159 -12.40 2.82 18.37
C VAL A 159 -11.45 3.34 17.28
N ASN A 160 -11.91 3.30 16.03
CA ASN A 160 -11.13 3.84 14.92
C ASN A 160 -11.20 5.37 14.88
N VAL A 161 -10.04 6.01 14.88
CA VAL A 161 -9.87 7.46 14.72
C VAL A 161 -9.30 7.73 13.33
N SER A 162 -10.09 8.38 12.48
CA SER A 162 -9.71 8.65 11.10
C SER A 162 -8.87 9.92 10.96
N TYR A 163 -7.78 9.82 10.21
CA TYR A 163 -6.86 10.92 9.90
C TYR A 163 -6.75 11.13 8.39
N LYS A 164 -6.45 12.37 7.97
CA LYS A 164 -6.23 12.69 6.54
C LYS A 164 -4.96 12.07 5.94
N GLY A 165 -4.07 11.49 6.77
CA GLY A 165 -2.83 10.82 6.35
C GLY A 165 -2.08 10.22 7.52
N ALA A 166 -1.12 9.33 7.21
CA ALA A 166 -0.33 8.59 8.19
C ALA A 166 0.46 9.52 9.14
N ALA A 167 1.02 10.63 8.65
CA ALA A 167 1.79 11.56 9.46
C ALA A 167 0.98 12.14 10.64
N ALA A 168 -0.29 12.49 10.42
CA ALA A 168 -1.17 13.01 11.48
C ALA A 168 -1.50 11.92 12.51
N SER A 169 -1.76 10.69 12.05
CA SER A 169 -1.99 9.53 12.92
C SER A 169 -0.75 9.22 13.78
N LEU A 170 0.45 9.23 13.17
CA LEU A 170 1.70 9.02 13.89
C LEU A 170 1.96 10.12 14.93
N THR A 171 1.68 11.38 14.61
CA THR A 171 1.81 12.50 15.57
C THR A 171 0.95 12.25 16.82
N ASP A 172 -0.29 11.81 16.65
CA ASP A 172 -1.20 11.52 17.75
C ASP A 172 -0.79 10.24 18.51
N LEU A 173 -0.22 9.25 17.84
CA LEU A 173 0.35 8.07 18.49
C LEU A 173 1.52 8.47 19.42
N LEU A 174 2.45 9.28 18.89
CA LEU A 174 3.60 9.80 19.66
C LEU A 174 3.16 10.69 20.82
N GLY A 175 2.10 11.48 20.63
CA GLY A 175 1.46 12.31 21.65
C GLY A 175 0.61 11.52 22.67
N SER A 176 0.47 10.20 22.49
CA SER A 176 -0.37 9.33 23.33
C SER A 176 -1.88 9.66 23.28
N HIS A 177 -2.35 10.27 22.21
CA HIS A 177 -3.77 10.55 21.94
C HIS A 177 -4.51 9.33 21.39
N ILE A 178 -3.78 8.40 20.77
CA ILE A 178 -4.26 7.08 20.33
C ILE A 178 -3.34 5.98 20.87
N ASP A 179 -3.84 4.75 20.94
CA ASP A 179 -3.11 3.63 21.55
C ASP A 179 -2.26 2.84 20.56
N ALA A 180 -2.76 2.62 19.36
CA ALA A 180 -2.12 1.81 18.34
C ALA A 180 -2.54 2.27 16.92
N MET A 181 -1.80 1.81 15.91
CA MET A 181 -2.17 1.96 14.51
C MET A 181 -1.47 0.92 13.65
N PHE A 182 -2.04 0.60 12.51
CA PHE A 182 -1.30 0.02 11.40
C PHE A 182 -0.71 1.14 10.55
N ASP A 183 0.51 0.93 10.07
CA ASP A 183 1.13 1.86 9.11
C ASP A 183 2.07 1.11 8.15
N ALA A 184 2.56 1.81 7.14
CA ALA A 184 3.51 1.29 6.19
C ALA A 184 4.93 1.23 6.79
N MET A 185 5.67 0.17 6.51
CA MET A 185 7.04 -0.04 6.99
C MET A 185 7.97 1.17 6.76
N PRO A 186 7.98 1.83 5.59
CA PRO A 186 8.88 2.96 5.35
C PRO A 186 8.77 4.10 6.38
N VAL A 187 7.58 4.28 6.93
CA VAL A 187 7.33 5.32 7.95
C VAL A 187 7.83 4.86 9.33
N GLU A 188 7.63 3.59 9.66
CA GLU A 188 7.75 3.10 11.02
C GLU A 188 9.12 2.48 11.37
N VAL A 189 9.91 2.04 10.38
CA VAL A 189 11.24 1.44 10.65
C VAL A 189 12.11 2.35 11.51
N GLY A 190 12.17 3.65 11.19
CA GLY A 190 12.93 4.63 11.96
C GLY A 190 12.36 4.85 13.36
N GLN A 191 11.04 4.87 13.51
CA GLN A 191 10.35 5.11 14.79
C GLN A 191 10.55 3.94 15.75
N VAL A 192 10.43 2.72 15.27
CA VAL A 192 10.65 1.50 16.06
C VAL A 192 12.12 1.39 16.48
N LYS A 193 13.08 1.58 15.56
CA LYS A 193 14.53 1.56 15.88
C LYS A 193 14.93 2.66 16.85
N GLY A 194 14.31 3.82 16.76
CA GLY A 194 14.50 4.94 17.68
C GLY A 194 13.82 4.78 19.04
N GLY A 195 13.01 3.73 19.22
CA GLY A 195 12.26 3.49 20.46
C GLY A 195 11.18 4.54 20.74
N ASN A 196 10.71 5.23 19.72
CA ASN A 196 9.63 6.22 19.81
C ASN A 196 8.26 5.54 19.90
N VAL A 197 8.10 4.41 19.21
CA VAL A 197 6.92 3.53 19.25
C VAL A 197 7.35 2.09 19.51
N VAL A 198 6.40 1.22 19.85
CA VAL A 198 6.63 -0.22 20.00
C VAL A 198 6.10 -0.94 18.77
N GLY A 199 6.97 -1.63 18.03
CA GLY A 199 6.57 -2.54 16.97
C GLY A 199 5.95 -3.81 17.57
N LEU A 200 4.66 -4.04 17.36
CA LEU A 200 3.95 -5.19 17.92
C LEU A 200 3.98 -6.40 16.98
N ALA A 201 3.74 -6.19 15.71
CA ALA A 201 3.81 -7.23 14.69
C ALA A 201 3.84 -6.64 13.26
N VAL A 202 4.37 -7.42 12.31
CA VAL A 202 4.22 -7.18 10.87
C VAL A 202 3.14 -8.08 10.28
N THR A 203 2.53 -7.65 9.19
CA THR A 203 1.41 -8.36 8.54
C THR A 203 1.85 -9.42 7.53
N SER A 204 3.13 -9.47 7.18
CA SER A 204 3.69 -10.46 6.25
C SER A 204 3.78 -11.87 6.86
N ALA A 205 3.88 -12.87 6.00
CA ALA A 205 4.07 -14.27 6.41
C ALA A 205 5.42 -14.54 7.11
N LYS A 206 6.42 -13.65 6.89
CA LYS A 206 7.76 -13.71 7.52
C LYS A 206 8.09 -12.38 8.12
N ARG A 207 8.97 -12.38 9.14
CA ARG A 207 9.51 -11.15 9.74
C ARG A 207 10.24 -10.31 8.71
N SER A 208 10.19 -8.99 8.88
CA SER A 208 10.94 -8.07 8.03
C SER A 208 12.43 -8.05 8.40
N GLU A 209 13.32 -8.11 7.40
CA GLU A 209 14.77 -7.95 7.62
C GLU A 209 15.11 -6.57 8.24
N ALA A 210 14.28 -5.55 8.00
CA ALA A 210 14.48 -4.22 8.56
C ALA A 210 14.20 -4.15 10.08
N LEU A 211 13.33 -5.05 10.60
CA LEU A 211 12.92 -5.15 12.01
C LEU A 211 12.82 -6.62 12.44
N PRO A 212 13.95 -7.35 12.52
CA PRO A 212 13.95 -8.81 12.73
C PRO A 212 13.39 -9.24 14.10
N ASP A 213 13.38 -8.34 15.08
CA ASP A 213 12.86 -8.60 16.42
C ASP A 213 11.32 -8.44 16.50
N VAL A 214 10.69 -7.80 15.50
CA VAL A 214 9.24 -7.66 15.45
C VAL A 214 8.62 -8.92 14.86
N PRO A 215 7.75 -9.64 15.62
CA PRO A 215 7.13 -10.87 15.13
C PRO A 215 6.11 -10.60 14.03
N THR A 216 5.63 -11.66 13.38
CA THR A 216 4.47 -11.57 12.49
C THR A 216 3.16 -11.72 13.27
N LEU A 217 2.05 -11.26 12.70
CA LEU A 217 0.72 -11.56 13.25
C LEU A 217 0.44 -13.07 13.27
N ALA A 218 0.97 -13.80 12.30
CA ALA A 218 0.88 -15.26 12.25
C ALA A 218 1.58 -15.93 13.46
N GLU A 219 2.78 -15.46 13.83
CA GLU A 219 3.49 -15.91 15.04
C GLU A 219 2.74 -15.54 16.32
N SER A 220 1.93 -14.49 16.30
CA SER A 220 1.08 -14.05 17.41
C SER A 220 -0.27 -14.78 17.48
N GLY A 221 -0.49 -15.81 16.64
CA GLY A 221 -1.69 -16.65 16.65
C GLY A 221 -2.71 -16.37 15.53
N TYR A 222 -2.46 -15.38 14.68
CA TYR A 222 -3.36 -14.98 13.57
C TYR A 222 -2.82 -15.49 12.23
N LYS A 223 -2.81 -16.83 12.03
CA LYS A 223 -2.13 -17.50 10.91
C LYS A 223 -2.55 -17.03 9.52
N ASP A 224 -3.82 -16.66 9.35
CA ASP A 224 -4.36 -16.21 8.06
C ASP A 224 -4.34 -14.68 7.90
N PHE A 225 -3.61 -13.98 8.76
CA PHE A 225 -3.46 -12.55 8.67
C PHE A 225 -2.20 -12.21 7.86
N VAL A 226 -2.34 -12.32 6.55
CA VAL A 226 -1.28 -11.91 5.62
C VAL A 226 -1.89 -10.80 4.74
N VAL A 227 -1.43 -9.60 4.92
CA VAL A 227 -1.85 -8.41 4.18
C VAL A 227 -0.60 -7.59 3.85
N ASP A 228 -0.30 -7.48 2.58
CA ASP A 228 0.86 -6.73 2.13
C ASP A 228 0.46 -5.35 1.61
N ASN A 229 1.31 -4.38 1.89
CA ASN A 229 1.33 -3.12 1.18
C ASN A 229 2.17 -3.31 -0.08
N TYR A 230 1.66 -2.88 -1.21
CA TYR A 230 2.40 -2.96 -2.47
C TYR A 230 2.23 -1.69 -3.29
N PHE A 231 3.19 -1.49 -4.19
CA PHE A 231 3.16 -0.44 -5.20
C PHE A 231 3.35 -1.09 -6.55
N GLY A 232 2.55 -0.69 -7.53
CA GLY A 232 2.63 -1.24 -8.87
C GLY A 232 2.23 -0.21 -9.93
N LEU A 233 2.46 -0.55 -11.18
CA LEU A 233 2.10 0.27 -12.32
C LEU A 233 0.94 -0.34 -13.09
N LEU A 234 -0.07 0.49 -13.35
CA LEU A 234 -1.16 0.23 -14.28
C LEU A 234 -1.02 1.14 -15.50
N ALA A 235 -1.43 0.65 -16.65
CA ALA A 235 -1.63 1.43 -17.87
C ALA A 235 -3.13 1.56 -18.19
N ALA A 236 -3.45 2.46 -19.13
CA ALA A 236 -4.82 2.66 -19.60
C ALA A 236 -5.46 1.34 -20.08
N PRO A 237 -6.80 1.19 -19.92
CA PRO A 237 -7.51 0.02 -20.45
C PRO A 237 -7.23 -0.19 -21.93
N GLY A 238 -6.98 -1.44 -22.34
CA GLY A 238 -6.71 -1.78 -23.73
C GLY A 238 -5.29 -1.51 -24.20
N THR A 239 -4.37 -1.13 -23.30
CA THR A 239 -2.93 -1.06 -23.65
C THR A 239 -2.44 -2.42 -24.15
N PRO A 240 -1.83 -2.50 -25.34
CA PRO A 240 -1.37 -3.75 -25.92
C PRO A 240 -0.41 -4.51 -25.00
N PRO A 241 -0.51 -5.85 -24.90
CA PRO A 241 0.36 -6.66 -24.04
C PRO A 241 1.85 -6.47 -24.30
N ALA A 242 2.23 -6.24 -25.56
CA ALA A 242 3.64 -5.99 -25.93
C ALA A 242 4.18 -4.68 -25.30
N ILE A 243 3.33 -3.66 -25.18
CA ILE A 243 3.68 -2.39 -24.52
C ILE A 243 3.81 -2.61 -23.00
N ALA A 244 2.83 -3.25 -22.39
CA ALA A 244 2.85 -3.57 -20.96
C ALA A 244 4.10 -4.39 -20.62
N LYS A 245 4.43 -5.40 -21.42
CA LYS A 245 5.64 -6.23 -21.24
C LYS A 245 6.92 -5.40 -21.36
N LYS A 246 7.04 -4.51 -22.35
CA LYS A 246 8.23 -3.66 -22.50
C LYS A 246 8.44 -2.75 -21.30
N LEU A 247 7.36 -2.13 -20.80
CA LEU A 247 7.39 -1.31 -19.58
C LEU A 247 7.77 -2.16 -18.36
N ARG A 248 7.15 -3.33 -18.20
CA ARG A 248 7.49 -4.30 -17.15
C ARG A 248 8.97 -4.68 -17.16
N ASP A 249 9.51 -5.03 -18.34
CA ASP A 249 10.91 -5.45 -18.47
C ASP A 249 11.87 -4.31 -18.04
N ALA A 250 11.53 -3.06 -18.35
CA ALA A 250 12.28 -1.90 -17.91
C ALA A 250 12.22 -1.71 -16.39
N VAL A 251 11.02 -1.86 -15.78
CA VAL A 251 10.85 -1.80 -14.33
C VAL A 251 11.58 -2.93 -13.64
N ALA A 252 11.46 -4.18 -14.12
CA ALA A 252 12.13 -5.33 -13.54
C ALA A 252 13.65 -5.17 -13.50
N LYS A 253 14.24 -4.62 -14.57
CA LYS A 253 15.66 -4.27 -14.59
C LYS A 253 16.00 -3.20 -13.55
N ALA A 254 15.17 -2.16 -13.45
CA ALA A 254 15.38 -1.07 -12.49
C ALA A 254 15.35 -1.57 -11.04
N VAL A 255 14.31 -2.33 -10.65
CA VAL A 255 14.17 -2.80 -9.26
C VAL A 255 15.22 -3.85 -8.86
N ALA A 256 15.86 -4.50 -9.84
CA ALA A 256 16.98 -5.42 -9.62
C ALA A 256 18.34 -4.70 -9.43
N MET A 257 18.42 -3.40 -9.66
CA MET A 257 19.65 -2.63 -9.45
C MET A 257 20.04 -2.62 -7.97
N PRO A 258 21.32 -2.85 -7.62
CA PRO A 258 21.75 -2.96 -6.21
C PRO A 258 21.37 -1.75 -5.34
N GLU A 259 21.40 -0.53 -5.92
CA GLU A 259 21.00 0.68 -5.22
C GLU A 259 19.50 0.70 -4.87
N LEU A 260 18.62 0.25 -5.79
CA LEU A 260 17.18 0.18 -5.51
C LEU A 260 16.85 -0.95 -4.54
N VAL A 261 17.49 -2.11 -4.70
CA VAL A 261 17.35 -3.22 -3.75
C VAL A 261 17.71 -2.75 -2.33
N THR A 262 18.83 -2.03 -2.20
CA THR A 262 19.27 -1.50 -0.91
C THR A 262 18.28 -0.48 -0.35
N GLU A 263 17.77 0.41 -1.20
CA GLU A 263 16.84 1.45 -0.79
C GLU A 263 15.50 0.85 -0.34
N PHE A 264 14.92 -0.09 -1.10
CA PHE A 264 13.70 -0.79 -0.70
C PHE A 264 13.88 -1.57 0.61
N LYS A 265 15.00 -2.31 0.76
CA LYS A 265 15.28 -3.05 2.00
C LYS A 265 15.39 -2.14 3.23
N LYS A 266 16.03 -0.96 3.12
CA LYS A 266 16.08 0.02 4.21
C LYS A 266 14.70 0.44 4.67
N GLN A 267 13.76 0.52 3.75
CA GLN A 267 12.36 0.89 3.98
C GLN A 267 11.49 -0.30 4.41
N GLY A 268 12.05 -1.49 4.58
CA GLY A 268 11.31 -2.71 4.92
C GLY A 268 10.45 -3.24 3.77
N MET A 269 10.76 -2.84 2.54
CA MET A 269 10.11 -3.28 1.31
C MET A 269 11.01 -4.24 0.53
N ALA A 270 10.41 -5.11 -0.27
CA ALA A 270 11.10 -5.98 -1.22
C ALA A 270 10.85 -5.49 -2.65
N PRO A 271 11.88 -5.39 -3.50
CA PRO A 271 11.68 -5.20 -4.94
C PRO A 271 11.03 -6.45 -5.55
N VAL A 272 10.10 -6.27 -6.49
CA VAL A 272 9.36 -7.39 -7.10
C VAL A 272 9.58 -7.45 -8.63
N GLY A 273 9.02 -6.56 -9.41
CA GLY A 273 9.11 -6.61 -10.87
C GLY A 273 8.36 -7.80 -11.48
N SER A 274 7.16 -8.11 -10.97
CA SER A 274 6.33 -9.25 -11.37
C SER A 274 5.92 -9.22 -12.83
N GLU A 275 5.49 -10.37 -13.36
CA GLU A 275 4.82 -10.42 -14.66
C GLU A 275 3.46 -9.70 -14.60
N PRO A 276 2.99 -9.09 -15.72
CA PRO A 276 1.72 -8.38 -15.75
C PRO A 276 0.52 -9.24 -15.33
N GLU A 277 0.53 -10.51 -15.72
CA GLU A 277 -0.53 -11.46 -15.38
C GLU A 277 -0.57 -11.77 -13.88
N GLU A 278 0.60 -11.91 -13.25
CA GLU A 278 0.71 -12.14 -11.80
C GLU A 278 0.19 -10.93 -11.03
N PHE A 279 0.57 -9.73 -11.46
CA PHE A 279 0.06 -8.50 -10.85
C PHE A 279 -1.45 -8.33 -11.04
N GLY A 280 -1.97 -8.68 -12.22
CA GLY A 280 -3.41 -8.69 -12.46
C GLY A 280 -4.17 -9.69 -11.57
N LYS A 281 -3.57 -10.86 -11.27
CA LYS A 281 -4.13 -11.82 -10.32
C LYS A 281 -4.11 -11.29 -8.89
N LEU A 282 -3.02 -10.63 -8.48
CA LEU A 282 -2.93 -9.98 -7.16
C LEU A 282 -4.06 -8.97 -6.98
N ILE A 283 -4.25 -8.03 -7.92
CA ILE A 283 -5.31 -7.03 -7.83
C ILE A 283 -6.70 -7.69 -7.68
N LYS A 284 -6.99 -8.74 -8.45
CA LYS A 284 -8.27 -9.44 -8.36
C LYS A 284 -8.47 -10.17 -7.03
N SER A 285 -7.42 -10.79 -6.50
CA SER A 285 -7.48 -11.47 -5.19
C SER A 285 -7.66 -10.47 -4.05
N GLU A 286 -7.00 -9.33 -4.12
CA GLU A 286 -7.16 -8.25 -3.14
C GLU A 286 -8.57 -7.64 -3.18
N LEU A 287 -9.12 -7.39 -4.37
CA LEU A 287 -10.51 -6.94 -4.51
C LEU A 287 -11.49 -7.92 -3.86
N ALA A 288 -11.31 -9.22 -4.06
CA ALA A 288 -12.15 -10.25 -3.45
C ALA A 288 -11.99 -10.29 -1.92
N LEU A 289 -10.74 -10.26 -1.43
CA LEU A 289 -10.43 -10.24 0.00
C LEU A 289 -11.10 -9.06 0.70
N TRP A 290 -10.88 -7.85 0.19
CA TRP A 290 -11.38 -6.63 0.84
C TRP A 290 -12.90 -6.49 0.73
N THR A 291 -13.51 -6.95 -0.37
CA THR A 291 -14.97 -7.06 -0.47
C THR A 291 -15.52 -7.92 0.67
N LYS A 292 -14.89 -9.09 0.91
CA LYS A 292 -15.30 -9.99 1.98
C LYS A 292 -15.10 -9.36 3.36
N VAL A 293 -13.96 -8.74 3.61
CA VAL A 293 -13.65 -8.08 4.91
C VAL A 293 -14.67 -6.98 5.20
N ILE A 294 -15.00 -6.14 4.22
CA ILE A 294 -16.02 -5.07 4.34
C ILE A 294 -17.38 -5.65 4.71
N GLN A 295 -17.81 -6.74 4.04
CA GLN A 295 -19.06 -7.42 4.33
C GLN A 295 -19.08 -8.05 5.73
N ASP A 296 -18.05 -8.82 6.08
CA ASP A 296 -17.92 -9.51 7.37
C ASP A 296 -17.83 -8.51 8.56
N ALA A 297 -17.22 -7.36 8.34
CA ALA A 297 -17.13 -6.29 9.34
C ALA A 297 -18.44 -5.48 9.49
N GLY A 298 -19.42 -5.70 8.62
CA GLY A 298 -20.66 -4.93 8.59
C GLY A 298 -20.45 -3.46 8.22
N ILE A 299 -19.35 -3.16 7.51
CA ILE A 299 -19.04 -1.80 7.05
C ILE A 299 -19.97 -1.50 5.87
N LYS A 300 -20.74 -0.41 5.99
CA LYS A 300 -21.60 0.04 4.89
C LYS A 300 -20.72 0.77 3.87
N PRO A 301 -20.73 0.33 2.61
CA PRO A 301 -20.11 1.09 1.51
C PRO A 301 -20.69 2.52 1.44
N GLN A 302 -19.82 3.48 1.17
CA GLN A 302 -20.18 4.90 1.05
C GLN A 302 -20.65 5.24 -0.37
#